data_3fefa8d9b01519db6f74ac3d95e24e7d
#
_entry.id   3fefa8d9b01519db6f74ac3d95e24e7d
#
_cell.length_a   1.000
_cell.length_b   1.000
_cell.length_c   1.000
_cell.angle_alpha   90.00
_cell.angle_beta   90.00
_cell.angle_gamma   90.00
#
_symmetry.space_group_name_H-M   'P 1'
#
loop_
_entity.id
_entity.type
_entity.pdbx_description
1 polymer ?
#
loop_
_entity_poly.entity_id
_entity_poly.type
_entity_poly.pdbx_seq_one_letter_code
_entity_poly.pdbx_strand_id
1 'polypeptide(L)'
;MTAPTATTSAPAGPVINLSSLMFNPSTTTVKVGTTVTWRNDEPITHTVTSGRFEGLDKNTGLRSSQNPDGTFNAKLAGKGKTFSFTFTQPGTYTYYCDIHQGMNATITVVADTASS
;
A
#
# COMPACT_ATOMS: atom_id res chain seq x y z
N MET A 1 -19.23 3.82 24.81
CA MET A 1 -19.05 3.50 24.36
C MET A 1 -18.74 2.57 23.99
N THR A 2 -18.80 2.61 23.83
CA THR A 2 -18.56 1.98 23.40
C THR A 2 -18.21 1.17 22.87
N ALA A 3 -18.28 1.15 22.73
CA ALA A 3 -17.99 0.58 22.22
C ALA A 3 -17.70 -0.11 21.58
N PRO A 4 -17.88 -0.22 21.36
CA PRO A 4 -17.62 -0.76 20.71
C PRO A 4 -17.14 -1.03 19.89
N THR A 5 -17.28 -0.73 19.79
CA THR A 5 -16.99 -0.72 19.09
C THR A 5 -16.11 -0.93 18.65
N ALA A 6 -16.09 -0.65 18.82
CA ALA A 6 -15.25 -0.58 18.38
C ALA A 6 -14.59 -1.41 17.87
N THR A 7 -14.74 -1.74 17.85
CA THR A 7 -14.32 -2.47 17.40
C THR A 7 -13.98 -2.65 16.40
N THR A 8 -14.18 -2.58 16.34
CA THR A 8 -14.09 -2.84 15.49
C THR A 8 -13.55 -2.48 14.62
N SER A 9 -13.70 -2.03 14.84
CA SER A 9 -13.40 -1.75 13.76
C SER A 9 -12.50 -0.93 13.59
N ALA A 10 -11.64 -1.37 13.62
CA ALA A 10 -10.61 -0.69 13.17
C ALA A 10 -11.10 0.15 12.12
N PRO A 11 -10.83 1.35 12.23
CA PRO A 11 -11.21 2.21 11.23
C PRO A 11 -10.64 1.66 10.03
N ALA A 12 -11.48 1.37 9.26
CA ALA A 12 -11.09 0.97 8.04
C ALA A 12 -10.42 2.13 7.43
N GLY A 13 -9.21 2.02 7.23
CA GLY A 13 -8.51 2.92 6.36
C GLY A 13 -8.85 2.58 4.93
N PRO A 14 -8.18 3.22 4.00
CA PRO A 14 -8.45 2.99 2.59
C PRO A 14 -8.09 1.56 2.20
N VAL A 15 -8.76 1.08 1.19
CA VAL A 15 -8.45 -0.19 0.56
C VAL A 15 -7.83 0.11 -0.79
N ILE A 16 -6.66 -0.44 -1.04
CA ILE A 16 -5.98 -0.30 -2.32
C ILE A 16 -6.15 -1.61 -3.05
N ASN A 17 -6.77 -1.54 -4.22
CA ASN A 17 -7.02 -2.74 -5.00
C ASN A 17 -5.89 -2.99 -6.00
N LEU A 18 -5.50 -4.24 -6.14
CA LEU A 18 -4.53 -4.64 -7.14
C LEU A 18 -5.32 -5.20 -8.31
N SER A 19 -5.43 -4.40 -9.36
CA SER A 19 -6.17 -4.78 -10.54
C SER A 19 -5.53 -4.17 -11.77
N SER A 20 -5.67 -4.82 -12.92
CA SER A 20 -5.08 -4.38 -14.18
C SER A 20 -3.56 -4.18 -14.04
N LEU A 21 -2.92 -5.02 -13.25
CA LEU A 21 -1.48 -4.95 -12.99
C LEU A 21 -1.08 -3.58 -12.44
N MET A 22 -1.91 -3.02 -11.56
CA MET A 22 -1.67 -1.71 -10.94
C MET A 22 -2.20 -1.69 -9.52
N PHE A 23 -1.62 -0.80 -8.71
CA PHE A 23 -2.21 -0.48 -7.42
C PHE A 23 -3.20 0.66 -7.65
N ASN A 24 -4.44 0.49 -7.20
CA ASN A 24 -5.51 1.46 -7.42
C ASN A 24 -6.13 1.89 -6.09
N PRO A 25 -5.91 3.12 -5.66
CA PRO A 25 -5.11 4.16 -6.32
C PRO A 25 -3.62 3.94 -6.13
N SER A 26 -2.82 4.56 -6.99
CA SER A 26 -1.37 4.44 -6.90
C SER A 26 -0.74 5.49 -5.98
N THR A 27 -1.53 6.45 -5.53
CA THR A 27 -1.08 7.47 -4.58
C THR A 27 -2.17 7.64 -3.53
N THR A 28 -1.79 7.57 -2.27
CA THR A 28 -2.74 7.65 -1.16
C THR A 28 -2.12 8.46 -0.04
N THR A 29 -2.91 9.33 0.58
CA THR A 29 -2.49 10.10 1.73
C THR A 29 -3.35 9.71 2.92
N VAL A 30 -2.70 9.39 4.03
CA VAL A 30 -3.39 8.99 5.25
C VAL A 30 -2.74 9.67 6.46
N LYS A 31 -3.45 9.67 7.58
CA LYS A 31 -2.90 10.18 8.83
C LYS A 31 -2.18 9.08 9.58
N VAL A 32 -1.24 9.49 10.43
CA VAL A 32 -0.56 8.57 11.34
C VAL A 32 -1.61 7.75 12.11
N GLY A 33 -1.38 6.46 12.22
CA GLY A 33 -2.29 5.55 12.91
C GLY A 33 -3.30 4.87 11.99
N THR A 34 -3.31 5.23 10.72
CA THR A 34 -4.25 4.63 9.78
C THR A 34 -3.78 3.25 9.34
N THR A 35 -4.71 2.32 9.26
CA THR A 35 -4.44 1.00 8.70
C THR A 35 -4.90 0.98 7.26
N VAL A 36 -3.98 0.66 6.36
CA VAL A 36 -4.25 0.55 4.94
C VAL A 36 -4.32 -0.92 4.58
N THR A 37 -5.30 -1.29 3.77
CA THR A 37 -5.46 -2.67 3.34
C THR A 37 -5.27 -2.76 1.83
N TRP A 38 -4.50 -3.73 1.40
CA TRP A 38 -4.33 -4.06 -0.02
C TRP A 38 -5.10 -5.33 -0.30
N ARG A 39 -5.81 -5.35 -1.41
CA ARG A 39 -6.58 -6.53 -1.81
C ARG A 39 -6.27 -6.87 -3.25
N ASN A 40 -5.92 -8.13 -3.46
CA ASN A 40 -5.65 -8.60 -4.81
C ASN A 40 -6.97 -8.96 -5.49
N ASP A 41 -7.28 -8.26 -6.57
CA ASP A 41 -8.50 -8.51 -7.33
C ASP A 41 -8.22 -9.31 -8.60
N GLU A 42 -7.03 -9.89 -8.71
CA GLU A 42 -6.65 -10.65 -9.90
C GLU A 42 -6.29 -12.08 -9.53
N PRO A 43 -6.50 -13.03 -10.43
CA PRO A 43 -6.22 -14.45 -10.13
C PRO A 43 -4.74 -14.82 -10.22
N ILE A 44 -3.87 -13.84 -10.24
CA ILE A 44 -2.42 -14.06 -10.30
C ILE A 44 -1.79 -13.54 -9.00
N THR A 45 -0.57 -13.97 -8.75
CA THR A 45 0.14 -13.54 -7.55
C THR A 45 0.68 -12.14 -7.72
N HIS A 46 0.48 -11.32 -6.70
CA HIS A 46 1.10 -10.01 -6.59
C HIS A 46 1.80 -9.90 -5.25
N THR A 47 2.69 -8.94 -5.12
CA THR A 47 3.28 -8.64 -3.82
C THR A 47 3.05 -7.16 -3.49
N VAL A 48 3.12 -6.85 -2.21
CA VAL A 48 3.12 -5.47 -1.71
C VAL A 48 4.42 -5.33 -0.94
N THR A 49 5.40 -4.72 -1.56
CA THR A 49 6.76 -4.67 -1.02
C THR A 49 7.20 -3.22 -0.87
N SER A 50 7.51 -2.80 0.34
CA SER A 50 7.97 -1.44 0.56
C SER A 50 9.44 -1.29 0.15
N GLY A 51 9.78 -0.13 -0.39
CA GLY A 51 11.15 0.14 -0.81
C GLY A 51 11.19 1.19 -1.89
N ARG A 52 12.39 1.41 -2.42
CA ARG A 52 12.59 2.39 -3.48
C ARG A 52 12.47 1.76 -4.84
N PHE A 53 11.89 2.48 -5.76
CA PHE A 53 11.93 2.12 -7.16
C PHE A 53 12.42 3.33 -7.94
N GLU A 54 13.14 3.09 -9.01
CA GLU A 54 13.77 4.16 -9.78
C GLU A 54 13.69 3.87 -11.26
N GLY A 55 13.92 4.92 -12.04
CA GLY A 55 14.04 4.78 -13.47
C GLY A 55 12.74 4.50 -14.19
N LEU A 56 11.64 5.09 -13.70
CA LEU A 56 10.35 4.88 -14.35
C LEU A 56 10.38 5.40 -15.77
N ASP A 57 10.04 4.53 -16.71
CA ASP A 57 9.93 4.91 -18.11
C ASP A 57 8.68 5.73 -18.31
N LYS A 58 8.82 6.90 -18.93
CA LYS A 58 7.70 7.81 -19.11
C LYS A 58 6.58 7.24 -19.96
N ASN A 59 6.90 6.32 -20.84
CA ASN A 59 5.90 5.77 -21.75
C ASN A 59 5.25 4.51 -21.23
N THR A 60 6.00 3.69 -20.50
CA THR A 60 5.50 2.39 -20.07
C THR A 60 5.20 2.32 -18.58
N GLY A 61 5.76 3.24 -17.78
CA GLY A 61 5.60 3.18 -16.34
C GLY A 61 6.42 2.09 -15.67
N LEU A 62 7.29 1.42 -16.41
CA LEU A 62 8.10 0.34 -15.84
C LEU A 62 9.31 0.92 -15.11
N ARG A 63 9.57 0.41 -13.93
CA ARG A 63 10.77 0.79 -13.20
C ARG A 63 11.97 0.00 -13.70
N SER A 64 13.15 0.58 -13.59
CA SER A 64 14.37 -0.12 -13.98
C SER A 64 15.07 -0.77 -12.80
N SER A 65 14.81 -0.31 -11.58
CA SER A 65 15.43 -0.92 -10.41
C SER A 65 14.52 -0.78 -9.19
N GLN A 66 14.79 -1.59 -8.19
CA GLN A 66 14.03 -1.61 -6.96
C GLN A 66 14.90 -2.10 -5.81
N ASN A 67 14.65 -1.57 -4.62
CA ASN A 67 15.35 -1.98 -3.41
C ASN A 67 14.37 -2.06 -2.27
N PRO A 68 14.09 -3.26 -1.76
CA PRO A 68 13.18 -3.39 -0.62
C PRO A 68 13.83 -2.80 0.64
N ASP A 69 13.00 -2.21 1.50
CA ASP A 69 13.50 -1.60 2.73
C ASP A 69 13.10 -2.34 4.00
N GLY A 70 12.35 -3.41 3.87
CA GLY A 70 11.99 -4.24 5.01
C GLY A 70 10.85 -3.72 5.85
N THR A 71 10.24 -2.59 5.50
CA THR A 71 9.14 -2.06 6.30
C THR A 71 7.92 -2.96 6.21
N PHE A 72 7.56 -3.37 5.01
CA PHE A 72 6.54 -4.42 4.83
C PHE A 72 6.80 -5.19 3.54
N ASN A 73 6.31 -6.40 3.52
CA ASN A 73 6.44 -7.25 2.36
C ASN A 73 5.42 -8.37 2.49
N ALA A 74 4.49 -8.43 1.57
CA ALA A 74 3.44 -9.43 1.60
C ALA A 74 3.20 -10.00 0.23
N LYS A 75 2.89 -11.28 0.20
CA LYS A 75 2.58 -11.97 -1.04
C LYS A 75 1.08 -12.25 -1.05
N LEU A 76 0.40 -11.78 -2.08
CA LEU A 76 -1.02 -11.98 -2.24
C LEU A 76 -1.23 -12.96 -3.39
N ALA A 77 -1.33 -14.23 -3.03
CA ALA A 77 -1.31 -15.31 -4.01
C ALA A 77 -2.72 -15.68 -4.45
N GLY A 78 -3.34 -14.81 -5.22
CA GLY A 78 -4.64 -15.10 -5.80
C GLY A 78 -5.69 -14.08 -5.42
N LYS A 79 -6.81 -14.17 -6.11
CA LYS A 79 -7.90 -13.22 -5.96
C LYS A 79 -8.48 -13.28 -4.56
N GLY A 80 -8.73 -12.11 -3.98
CA GLY A 80 -9.33 -12.00 -2.66
C GLY A 80 -8.35 -11.97 -1.51
N LYS A 81 -7.07 -12.22 -1.75
CA LYS A 81 -6.07 -12.16 -0.69
C LYS A 81 -5.83 -10.71 -0.30
N THR A 82 -5.63 -10.49 1.00
CA THR A 82 -5.45 -9.15 1.54
C THR A 82 -4.23 -9.06 2.44
N PHE A 83 -3.75 -7.83 2.59
CA PHE A 83 -2.68 -7.51 3.51
C PHE A 83 -2.98 -6.14 4.10
N SER A 84 -2.78 -5.97 5.39
CA SER A 84 -3.00 -4.69 6.06
C SER A 84 -1.75 -4.26 6.80
N PHE A 85 -1.50 -2.96 6.80
CA PHE A 85 -0.37 -2.40 7.53
C PHE A 85 -0.79 -1.07 8.15
N THR A 86 -0.41 -0.85 9.42
CA THR A 86 -0.72 0.37 10.14
C THR A 86 0.51 1.28 10.13
N PHE A 87 0.33 2.50 9.63
CA PHE A 87 1.42 3.46 9.51
C PHE A 87 1.49 4.32 10.77
N THR A 88 2.57 4.18 11.53
CA THR A 88 2.70 4.87 12.81
C THR A 88 3.68 6.03 12.77
N GLN A 89 4.35 6.25 11.64
CA GLN A 89 5.30 7.33 11.49
C GLN A 89 4.98 8.15 10.26
N PRO A 90 5.07 9.48 10.35
CA PRO A 90 4.88 10.32 9.17
C PRO A 90 6.00 10.08 8.16
N GLY A 91 5.70 10.30 6.91
CA GLY A 91 6.70 10.17 5.86
C GLY A 91 6.08 9.72 4.57
N THR A 92 6.91 9.56 3.56
CA THR A 92 6.51 9.07 2.26
C THR A 92 7.04 7.65 2.11
N TYR A 93 6.12 6.73 1.82
CA TYR A 93 6.45 5.32 1.71
C TYR A 93 6.18 4.87 0.29
N THR A 94 7.23 4.52 -0.42
CA THR A 94 7.09 3.95 -1.76
C THR A 94 7.01 2.44 -1.64
N TYR A 95 6.27 1.82 -2.54
CA TYR A 95 6.16 0.37 -2.56
C TYR A 95 5.85 -0.10 -3.98
N TYR A 96 5.97 -1.39 -4.19
CA TYR A 96 5.84 -1.95 -5.53
C TYR A 96 5.47 -3.42 -5.44
N CYS A 97 5.08 -3.98 -6.58
CA CYS A 97 4.96 -5.43 -6.70
C CYS A 97 6.31 -5.94 -7.17
N ASP A 98 6.88 -6.86 -6.43
CA ASP A 98 8.21 -7.38 -6.72
C ASP A 98 8.29 -8.15 -8.05
N ILE A 99 7.14 -8.59 -8.52
CA ILE A 99 7.04 -9.43 -9.71
C ILE A 99 6.79 -8.62 -10.98
N HIS A 100 6.08 -7.50 -10.88
CA HIS A 100 5.64 -6.73 -12.03
C HIS A 100 6.23 -5.32 -11.99
N GLN A 101 7.08 -5.00 -12.93
CA GLN A 101 7.81 -3.73 -12.93
C GLN A 101 6.93 -2.50 -13.12
N GLY A 102 5.72 -2.67 -13.60
CA GLY A 102 4.80 -1.56 -13.78
C GLY A 102 3.94 -1.25 -12.56
N MET A 103 4.02 -2.03 -11.50
CA MET A 103 3.21 -1.83 -10.31
C MET A 103 4.02 -1.09 -9.25
N ASN A 104 3.88 0.23 -9.23
CA ASN A 104 4.62 1.10 -8.33
C ASN A 104 3.67 2.13 -7.72
N ALA A 105 3.83 2.42 -6.44
CA ALA A 105 2.88 3.27 -5.74
C ALA A 105 3.51 3.98 -4.55
N THR A 106 2.75 4.93 -4.00
CA THR A 106 3.24 5.76 -2.91
C THR A 106 2.12 5.99 -1.89
N ILE A 107 2.49 5.92 -0.62
CA ILE A 107 1.61 6.35 0.46
C ILE A 107 2.31 7.47 1.20
N THR A 108 1.61 8.58 1.38
CA THR A 108 2.09 9.68 2.20
C THR A 108 1.36 9.65 3.53
N VAL A 109 2.11 9.57 4.60
CA VAL A 109 1.55 9.53 5.95
C VAL A 109 1.83 10.88 6.58
N VAL A 110 0.76 11.58 6.95
CA VAL A 110 0.88 12.92 7.54
C VAL A 110 0.58 12.86 9.03
N ALA A 111 1.21 13.76 9.76
CA ALA A 111 0.95 13.85 11.19
C ALA A 111 -0.51 14.18 11.43
N ASP A 112 -1.05 13.68 12.52
CA ASP A 112 -2.42 14.00 12.88
C ASP A 112 -2.41 15.35 13.58
N THR A 113 -2.55 16.41 12.81
CA THR A 113 -2.52 17.75 13.35
C THR A 113 -3.86 18.19 13.89
N ALA A 114 -4.89 17.41 13.67
CA ALA A 114 -6.21 17.76 14.14
C ALA A 114 -6.28 17.76 15.66
N SER A 115 -5.40 17.04 16.29
CA SER A 115 -5.39 16.96 17.73
C SER A 115 -4.68 18.14 18.37
N SER A 116 -4.04 18.95 17.60
CA SER A 116 -3.27 20.05 18.18
C SER A 116 -4.09 21.33 18.27
#